data_0ee3cac972f9e3a6bc8402960c7c8d1f
#
_entry.id   0ee3cac972f9e3a6bc8402960c7c8d1f
#
_cell.length_a   1.000
_cell.length_b   1.000
_cell.length_c   1.000
_cell.angle_alpha   90.00
_cell.angle_beta   90.00
_cell.angle_gamma   90.00
#
_symmetry.space_group_name_H-M   'P 1'
#
loop_
_entity.id
_entity.type
_entity.pdbx_description
1 polymer ?
#
loop_
_entity_poly.entity_id
_entity_poly.type
_entity_poly.pdbx_seq_one_letter_code
_entity_poly.pdbx_strand_id
1 'polypeptide(L)'
;LIIISFFSFSFYMPIHMQYLSPKGHPPLKFPQLIAWRWAATITAYVFLSLAYSFVSMAFQINFFGTNPVTSETQVTMVEYGNPVAYGHGTFPVYWMLNFVGMIALGLACENMAMVVGQPWMGLFLIFWVITNVSTSFYDIEIAPAFYRWGYAWPLHSIVEGSRQILFGLHSRIGLDFGILFAWAGVNTALFPLCCMFQRWKTQREVHEYWPMQ
;
A
#
# COMPACT_ATOMS: atom_id res chain seq x y z
N LEU A 1 -0.05 -7.75 -0.70
CA LEU A 1 -0.01 -6.31 -0.36
C LEU A 1 -1.30 -5.86 0.30
N ILE A 2 -2.47 -6.05 -0.31
CA ILE A 2 -3.76 -5.61 0.26
C ILE A 2 -3.99 -6.21 1.65
N ILE A 3 -3.79 -7.51 1.84
CA ILE A 3 -4.00 -8.19 3.13
C ILE A 3 -3.07 -7.63 4.21
N ILE A 4 -1.85 -7.29 3.87
CA ILE A 4 -0.87 -6.72 4.83
C ILE A 4 -1.28 -5.31 5.23
N SER A 5 -1.86 -4.52 4.33
CA SER A 5 -2.39 -3.19 4.66
C SER A 5 -3.65 -3.23 5.54
N PHE A 6 -4.24 -4.40 5.75
CA PHE A 6 -5.30 -4.62 6.73
C PHE A 6 -4.88 -4.42 8.18
N PHE A 7 -3.61 -4.66 8.49
CA PHE A 7 -3.08 -4.37 9.81
C PHE A 7 -2.87 -2.87 9.96
N SER A 8 -3.99 -2.16 9.98
CA SER A 8 -4.00 -0.73 10.21
C SER A 8 -3.43 -0.42 11.60
N PHE A 9 -2.51 0.53 11.64
CA PHE A 9 -1.94 1.04 12.89
C PHE A 9 -3.03 1.55 13.86
N SER A 10 -4.17 1.94 13.33
CA SER A 10 -5.35 2.37 14.11
C SER A 10 -5.82 1.33 15.12
N PHE A 11 -5.70 0.04 14.81
CA PHE A 11 -6.10 -1.03 15.73
C PHE A 11 -5.18 -1.15 16.94
N TYR A 12 -3.92 -0.74 16.79
CA TYR A 12 -2.91 -0.80 17.86
C TYR A 12 -2.76 0.52 18.61
N MET A 13 -3.57 1.52 18.26
CA MET A 13 -3.50 2.85 18.86
C MET A 13 -3.59 2.86 20.39
N PRO A 14 -4.46 2.07 21.06
CA PRO A 14 -4.51 2.02 22.53
C PRO A 14 -3.19 1.59 23.15
N ILE A 15 -2.50 0.62 22.54
CA ILE A 15 -1.20 0.13 23.00
C ILE A 15 -0.15 1.21 22.85
N HIS A 16 -0.10 1.88 21.69
CA HIS A 16 0.85 2.97 21.47
C HIS A 16 0.64 4.15 22.41
N MET A 17 -0.61 4.53 22.67
CA MET A 17 -0.93 5.59 23.62
C MET A 17 -0.45 5.30 25.04
N GLN A 18 -0.46 4.04 25.44
CA GLN A 18 0.07 3.63 26.75
C GLN A 18 1.57 3.91 26.89
N TYR A 19 2.34 3.73 25.80
CA TYR A 19 3.78 4.01 25.79
C TYR A 19 4.13 5.47 25.52
N LEU A 20 3.31 6.17 24.71
CA LEU A 20 3.53 7.59 24.37
C LEU A 20 3.14 8.56 25.48
N SER A 21 2.30 8.14 26.41
CA SER A 21 1.84 8.97 27.53
C SER A 21 2.10 8.25 28.86
N PRO A 22 3.37 7.97 29.24
CA PRO A 22 3.69 7.39 30.52
C PRO A 22 3.28 8.34 31.64
N LYS A 23 2.87 7.78 32.79
CA LYS A 23 2.46 8.55 33.97
C LYS A 23 3.58 9.52 34.38
N GLY A 24 3.29 10.81 34.37
CA GLY A 24 4.23 11.86 34.79
C GLY A 24 4.82 12.72 33.67
N HIS A 25 4.57 12.42 32.41
CA HIS A 25 4.98 13.27 31.30
C HIS A 25 3.81 14.06 30.70
N PRO A 26 4.04 15.29 30.22
CA PRO A 26 3.00 16.07 29.57
C PRO A 26 2.50 15.35 28.31
N PRO A 27 1.19 15.33 28.03
CA PRO A 27 0.64 14.71 26.84
C PRO A 27 1.21 15.34 25.58
N LEU A 28 1.45 14.51 24.54
CA LEU A 28 1.92 14.99 23.24
C LEU A 28 0.95 16.03 22.66
N LYS A 29 1.51 17.09 22.09
CA LYS A 29 0.70 18.05 21.33
C LYS A 29 0.06 17.35 20.14
N PHE A 30 -1.16 17.74 19.80
CA PHE A 30 -1.92 17.09 18.70
C PHE A 30 -1.14 16.97 17.37
N PRO A 31 -0.43 18.01 16.88
CA PRO A 31 0.35 17.86 15.66
C PRO A 31 1.51 16.87 15.78
N GLN A 32 2.11 16.76 16.97
CA GLN A 32 3.15 15.76 17.23
C GLN A 32 2.60 14.32 17.18
N LEU A 33 1.38 14.12 17.69
CA LEU A 33 0.70 12.84 17.63
C LEU A 33 0.39 12.44 16.18
N ILE A 34 -0.08 13.38 15.34
CA ILE A 34 -0.32 13.14 13.92
C ILE A 34 0.98 12.74 13.22
N ALA A 35 2.03 13.53 13.41
CA ALA A 35 3.33 13.29 12.79
C ALA A 35 3.92 11.93 13.22
N TRP A 36 3.85 11.63 14.52
CA TRP A 36 4.28 10.35 15.05
C TRP A 36 3.50 9.17 14.42
N ARG A 37 2.18 9.27 14.39
CA ARG A 37 1.32 8.22 13.84
C ARG A 37 1.62 7.98 12.36
N TRP A 38 1.74 9.06 11.57
CA TRP A 38 2.08 8.97 10.16
C TRP A 38 3.47 8.34 9.96
N ALA A 39 4.48 8.82 10.68
CA ALA A 39 5.85 8.32 10.58
C ALA A 39 5.94 6.83 10.97
N ALA A 40 5.26 6.43 12.05
CA ALA A 40 5.22 5.03 12.49
C ALA A 40 4.57 4.12 11.44
N THR A 41 3.48 4.56 10.82
CA THR A 41 2.80 3.82 9.74
C THR A 41 3.71 3.66 8.52
N ILE A 42 4.36 4.74 8.07
CA ILE A 42 5.30 4.68 6.94
C ILE A 42 6.48 3.76 7.25
N THR A 43 7.04 3.86 8.45
CA THR A 43 8.15 2.99 8.88
C THR A 43 7.74 1.52 8.87
N ALA A 44 6.55 1.20 9.36
CA ALA A 44 6.02 -0.16 9.28
C ALA A 44 5.90 -0.65 7.83
N TYR A 45 5.44 0.21 6.92
CA TYR A 45 5.32 -0.16 5.49
C TYR A 45 6.68 -0.36 4.81
N VAL A 46 7.75 0.32 5.23
CA VAL A 46 9.12 0.04 4.74
C VAL A 46 9.49 -1.41 5.05
N PHE A 47 9.33 -1.85 6.30
CA PHE A 47 9.67 -3.22 6.69
C PHE A 47 8.75 -4.26 6.06
N LEU A 48 7.46 -4.01 6.02
CA LEU A 48 6.48 -4.94 5.44
C LEU A 48 6.66 -5.10 3.92
N SER A 49 6.94 -4.01 3.20
CA SER A 49 7.21 -4.07 1.76
C SER A 49 8.53 -4.80 1.45
N LEU A 50 9.52 -4.60 2.30
CA LEU A 50 10.79 -5.31 2.20
C LEU A 50 10.61 -6.82 2.44
N ALA A 51 9.90 -7.19 3.50
CA ALA A 51 9.57 -8.58 3.79
C ALA A 51 8.78 -9.23 2.63
N TYR A 52 7.79 -8.53 2.08
CA TYR A 52 7.04 -8.99 0.91
C TYR A 52 7.95 -9.21 -0.31
N SER A 53 8.87 -8.29 -0.57
CA SER A 53 9.82 -8.42 -1.68
C SER A 53 10.80 -9.57 -1.49
N PHE A 54 11.21 -9.86 -0.25
CA PHE A 54 12.01 -11.06 0.06
C PHE A 54 11.23 -12.35 -0.12
N VAL A 55 9.93 -12.37 0.18
CA VAL A 55 9.09 -13.54 -0.13
C VAL A 55 9.08 -13.80 -1.63
N SER A 56 8.94 -12.77 -2.46
CA SER A 56 9.03 -12.91 -3.91
C SER A 56 10.39 -13.45 -4.37
N MET A 57 11.48 -13.04 -3.73
CA MET A 57 12.81 -13.58 -3.98
C MET A 57 12.92 -15.06 -3.55
N ALA A 58 12.31 -15.44 -2.43
CA ALA A 58 12.31 -16.82 -1.94
C ALA A 58 11.57 -17.79 -2.90
N PHE A 59 10.61 -17.30 -3.67
CA PHE A 59 9.97 -18.04 -4.76
C PHE A 59 10.84 -18.14 -6.03
N GLN A 60 12.13 -17.81 -5.94
CA GLN A 60 13.09 -17.88 -7.04
C GLN A 60 12.75 -17.03 -8.26
N ILE A 61 12.02 -15.93 -8.05
CA ILE A 61 11.84 -14.93 -9.10
C ILE A 61 13.21 -14.33 -9.41
N ASN A 62 13.59 -14.37 -10.69
CA ASN A 62 14.91 -13.92 -11.11
C ASN A 62 15.01 -12.38 -11.12
N PHE A 63 15.68 -11.83 -10.12
CA PHE A 63 15.95 -10.39 -10.02
C PHE A 63 17.33 -9.99 -10.54
N PHE A 64 18.25 -10.96 -10.77
CA PHE A 64 19.66 -10.67 -11.03
C PHE A 64 20.13 -11.05 -12.44
N GLY A 65 19.24 -11.34 -13.34
CA GLY A 65 19.51 -11.49 -14.77
C GLY A 65 19.95 -12.87 -15.22
N THR A 66 20.23 -13.01 -16.48
CA THR A 66 20.67 -14.17 -17.23
C THR A 66 20.24 -15.53 -16.68
N ASN A 67 19.04 -15.97 -17.07
CA ASN A 67 18.83 -17.41 -17.17
C ASN A 67 19.86 -17.91 -18.16
N PRO A 68 20.80 -18.79 -17.77
CA PRO A 68 21.52 -19.53 -18.76
C PRO A 68 20.47 -20.33 -19.51
N VAL A 69 20.20 -19.92 -20.74
CA VAL A 69 19.44 -20.74 -21.68
C VAL A 69 20.28 -21.99 -21.81
N THR A 70 19.86 -23.07 -21.14
CA THR A 70 20.45 -24.37 -21.35
C THR A 70 20.21 -24.68 -22.82
N SER A 71 21.30 -24.87 -23.53
CA SER A 71 21.39 -24.96 -24.99
C SER A 71 20.73 -26.20 -25.61
N GLU A 72 19.77 -26.83 -24.93
CA GLU A 72 19.17 -28.06 -25.38
C GLU A 72 17.80 -27.90 -26.06
N THR A 73 17.25 -26.69 -26.11
CA THR A 73 16.05 -26.44 -26.88
C THR A 73 16.34 -25.31 -27.86
N GLN A 74 16.76 -25.67 -29.07
CA GLN A 74 16.75 -24.77 -30.23
C GLN A 74 15.31 -24.48 -30.67
N VAL A 75 14.56 -23.87 -29.78
CA VAL A 75 13.43 -23.04 -30.19
C VAL A 75 14.02 -21.69 -30.49
N THR A 76 13.85 -21.18 -31.69
CA THR A 76 14.19 -19.83 -32.11
C THR A 76 13.72 -18.87 -31.02
N MET A 77 14.63 -18.52 -30.11
CA MET A 77 14.40 -17.50 -29.12
C MET A 77 14.24 -16.22 -29.89
N VAL A 78 13.03 -15.76 -30.06
CA VAL A 78 12.77 -14.35 -30.26
C VAL A 78 13.46 -13.68 -29.07
N GLU A 79 14.47 -12.89 -29.36
CA GLU A 79 15.21 -12.10 -28.36
C GLU A 79 14.22 -11.10 -27.77
N TYR A 80 13.39 -11.58 -26.84
CA TYR A 80 12.59 -10.71 -25.98
C TYR A 80 13.60 -9.94 -25.16
N GLY A 81 13.56 -8.64 -25.29
CA GLY A 81 14.49 -7.73 -24.65
C GLY A 81 14.70 -8.13 -23.18
N ASN A 82 15.93 -7.99 -22.76
CA ASN A 82 16.50 -8.41 -21.48
C ASN A 82 15.42 -8.51 -20.37
N PRO A 83 15.09 -9.72 -19.87
CA PRO A 83 14.03 -9.92 -18.88
C PRO A 83 14.27 -9.16 -17.57
N VAL A 84 15.46 -8.60 -17.40
CA VAL A 84 15.83 -7.77 -16.23
C VAL A 84 16.14 -6.35 -16.73
N ALA A 85 15.10 -5.56 -16.90
CA ALA A 85 15.17 -4.21 -17.46
C ALA A 85 16.15 -3.27 -16.74
N TYR A 86 16.45 -3.52 -15.46
CA TYR A 86 17.26 -2.66 -14.60
C TYR A 86 18.56 -3.34 -14.10
N GLY A 87 18.93 -4.51 -14.63
CA GLY A 87 20.12 -5.25 -14.21
C GLY A 87 20.12 -5.49 -12.69
N HIS A 88 21.23 -5.14 -12.02
CA HIS A 88 21.34 -5.26 -10.54
C HIS A 88 20.37 -4.36 -9.75
N GLY A 89 19.77 -3.35 -10.39
CA GLY A 89 18.79 -2.44 -9.79
C GLY A 89 17.36 -2.97 -9.76
N THR A 90 17.08 -4.12 -10.35
CA THR A 90 15.72 -4.67 -10.46
C THR A 90 15.06 -4.89 -9.10
N PHE A 91 15.76 -5.48 -8.13
CA PHE A 91 15.23 -5.71 -6.80
C PHE A 91 14.89 -4.40 -6.05
N PRO A 92 15.78 -3.39 -5.97
CA PRO A 92 15.43 -2.10 -5.38
C PRO A 92 14.23 -1.42 -6.03
N VAL A 93 14.12 -1.45 -7.37
CA VAL A 93 12.98 -0.84 -8.08
C VAL A 93 11.68 -1.59 -7.76
N TYR A 94 11.71 -2.92 -7.74
CA TYR A 94 10.58 -3.75 -7.35
C TYR A 94 10.16 -3.50 -5.88
N TRP A 95 11.13 -3.40 -4.97
CA TRP A 95 10.84 -3.05 -3.58
C TRP A 95 10.21 -1.66 -3.46
N MET A 96 10.75 -0.65 -4.17
CA MET A 96 10.19 0.69 -4.15
C MET A 96 8.76 0.73 -4.69
N LEU A 97 8.46 -0.02 -5.76
CA LEU A 97 7.10 -0.15 -6.27
C LEU A 97 6.15 -0.72 -5.19
N ASN A 98 6.56 -1.80 -4.54
CA ASN A 98 5.79 -2.41 -3.46
C ASN A 98 5.62 -1.46 -2.26
N PHE A 99 6.66 -0.72 -1.92
CA PHE A 99 6.63 0.25 -0.81
C PHE A 99 5.64 1.39 -1.10
N VAL A 100 5.74 2.04 -2.25
CA VAL A 100 4.80 3.12 -2.63
C VAL A 100 3.38 2.58 -2.79
N GLY A 101 3.24 1.36 -3.33
CA GLY A 101 1.97 0.67 -3.41
C GLY A 101 1.35 0.40 -2.03
N MET A 102 2.14 -0.01 -1.04
CA MET A 102 1.66 -0.17 0.34
C MET A 102 1.24 1.14 0.96
N ILE A 103 1.97 2.24 0.72
CA ILE A 103 1.55 3.57 1.18
C ILE A 103 0.20 3.94 0.57
N ALA A 104 0.03 3.79 -0.74
CA ALA A 104 -1.20 4.12 -1.44
C ALA A 104 -2.41 3.32 -0.93
N LEU A 105 -2.26 2.00 -0.76
CA LEU A 105 -3.32 1.12 -0.27
C LEU A 105 -3.55 1.25 1.23
N GLY A 106 -2.48 1.29 2.02
CA GLY A 106 -2.54 1.23 3.46
C GLY A 106 -3.00 2.53 4.10
N LEU A 107 -2.53 3.70 3.62
CA LEU A 107 -3.03 4.98 4.13
C LEU A 107 -4.51 5.20 3.82
N ALA A 108 -5.02 4.66 2.69
CA ALA A 108 -6.45 4.69 2.42
C ALA A 108 -7.24 3.90 3.48
N CYS A 109 -6.75 2.71 3.85
CA CYS A 109 -7.34 1.91 4.93
C CYS A 109 -7.25 2.61 6.29
N GLU A 110 -6.10 3.25 6.59
CA GLU A 110 -5.93 4.04 7.84
C GLU A 110 -6.91 5.20 7.92
N ASN A 111 -7.04 5.97 6.85
CA ASN A 111 -7.97 7.10 6.79
C ASN A 111 -9.42 6.63 7.00
N MET A 112 -9.80 5.56 6.34
CA MET A 112 -11.16 5.02 6.48
C MET A 112 -11.40 4.40 7.86
N ALA A 113 -10.41 3.75 8.47
CA ALA A 113 -10.52 3.24 9.84
C ALA A 113 -10.79 4.36 10.85
N MET A 114 -10.18 5.53 10.66
CA MET A 114 -10.42 6.71 11.50
C MET A 114 -11.82 7.31 11.32
N VAL A 115 -12.34 7.30 10.09
CA VAL A 115 -13.64 7.92 9.77
C VAL A 115 -14.80 6.99 10.13
N VAL A 116 -14.75 5.76 9.66
CA VAL A 116 -15.86 4.79 9.76
C VAL A 116 -15.89 4.13 11.15
N GLY A 117 -14.74 3.82 11.70
CA GLY A 117 -14.61 3.13 12.97
C GLY A 117 -14.68 1.61 12.85
N GLN A 118 -14.39 0.92 13.95
CA GLN A 118 -14.19 -0.54 13.98
C GLN A 118 -15.35 -1.38 13.44
N PRO A 119 -16.64 -1.17 13.84
CA PRO A 119 -17.70 -2.10 13.44
C PRO A 119 -17.95 -2.09 11.91
N TRP A 120 -17.74 -0.97 11.24
CA TRP A 120 -18.04 -0.81 9.82
C TRP A 120 -16.80 -0.95 8.92
N MET A 121 -15.61 -0.98 9.49
CA MET A 121 -14.36 -1.11 8.74
C MET A 121 -14.31 -2.39 7.91
N GLY A 122 -14.92 -3.49 8.38
CA GLY A 122 -15.01 -4.73 7.63
C GLY A 122 -15.71 -4.61 6.29
N LEU A 123 -16.79 -3.85 6.21
CA LEU A 123 -17.51 -3.61 4.95
C LEU A 123 -16.68 -2.78 3.98
N PHE A 124 -16.00 -1.73 4.48
CA PHE A 124 -15.08 -0.96 3.65
C PHE A 124 -13.95 -1.84 3.10
N LEU A 125 -13.37 -2.70 3.91
CA LEU A 125 -12.28 -3.58 3.49
C LEU A 125 -12.72 -4.57 2.41
N ILE A 126 -13.90 -5.17 2.54
CA ILE A 126 -14.47 -6.04 1.49
C ILE A 126 -14.63 -5.26 0.19
N PHE A 127 -15.23 -4.08 0.25
CA PHE A 127 -15.38 -3.20 -0.92
C PHE A 127 -14.02 -2.84 -1.53
N TRP A 128 -13.05 -2.43 -0.71
CA TRP A 128 -11.70 -2.04 -1.13
C TRP A 128 -10.95 -3.19 -1.80
N VAL A 129 -11.03 -4.40 -1.23
CA VAL A 129 -10.41 -5.59 -1.82
C VAL A 129 -11.07 -5.95 -3.15
N ILE A 130 -12.39 -6.04 -3.19
CA ILE A 130 -13.11 -6.42 -4.42
C ILE A 130 -12.80 -5.44 -5.55
N THR A 131 -12.88 -4.14 -5.30
CA THR A 131 -12.63 -3.14 -6.33
C THR A 131 -11.18 -3.15 -6.84
N ASN A 132 -10.20 -3.31 -5.97
CA ASN A 132 -8.80 -3.39 -6.37
C ASN A 132 -8.48 -4.70 -7.11
N VAL A 133 -8.95 -5.84 -6.61
CA VAL A 133 -8.65 -7.15 -7.21
C VAL A 133 -9.35 -7.33 -8.55
N SER A 134 -10.62 -6.93 -8.66
CA SER A 134 -11.39 -7.08 -9.91
C SER A 134 -10.77 -6.33 -11.10
N THR A 135 -10.08 -5.21 -10.83
CA THR A 135 -9.45 -4.40 -11.88
C THR A 135 -7.99 -4.77 -12.16
N SER A 136 -7.43 -5.69 -11.38
CA SER A 136 -6.00 -6.08 -11.48
C SER A 136 -5.80 -7.52 -11.93
N PHE A 137 -6.88 -8.32 -11.97
CA PHE A 137 -6.78 -9.74 -12.28
C PHE A 137 -6.66 -9.99 -13.78
N TYR A 138 -7.42 -9.25 -14.60
CA TYR A 138 -7.36 -9.28 -16.05
C TYR A 138 -6.88 -7.95 -16.60
N ASP A 139 -6.27 -7.97 -17.80
CA ASP A 139 -5.97 -6.75 -18.54
C ASP A 139 -7.28 -6.00 -18.83
N ILE A 140 -7.30 -4.72 -18.45
CA ILE A 140 -8.48 -3.86 -18.62
C ILE A 140 -8.82 -3.69 -20.11
N GLU A 141 -7.83 -3.84 -21.00
CA GLU A 141 -8.03 -3.76 -22.46
C GLU A 141 -8.95 -4.89 -22.98
N ILE A 142 -8.92 -6.06 -22.34
CA ILE A 142 -9.76 -7.21 -22.69
C ILE A 142 -11.08 -7.20 -21.89
N ALA A 143 -11.13 -6.44 -20.80
CA ALA A 143 -12.28 -6.36 -19.92
C ALA A 143 -13.39 -5.48 -20.52
N PRO A 144 -14.68 -5.68 -20.15
CA PRO A 144 -15.78 -4.79 -20.53
C PRO A 144 -15.48 -3.33 -20.17
N ALA A 145 -16.01 -2.39 -20.97
CA ALA A 145 -15.79 -0.95 -20.80
C ALA A 145 -16.15 -0.42 -19.40
N PHE A 146 -17.00 -1.14 -18.66
CA PHE A 146 -17.33 -0.88 -17.27
C PHE A 146 -16.10 -0.86 -16.35
N TYR A 147 -15.07 -1.66 -16.62
CA TYR A 147 -13.87 -1.76 -15.76
C TYR A 147 -12.79 -0.71 -16.03
N ARG A 148 -13.01 0.22 -16.97
CA ARG A 148 -12.03 1.29 -17.32
C ARG A 148 -11.64 2.18 -16.15
N TRP A 149 -12.47 2.32 -15.13
CA TRP A 149 -12.13 3.03 -13.90
C TRP A 149 -10.95 2.40 -13.15
N GLY A 150 -10.64 1.13 -13.41
CA GLY A 150 -9.53 0.40 -12.83
C GLY A 150 -8.15 0.99 -13.15
N TYR A 151 -8.00 1.71 -14.27
CA TYR A 151 -6.74 2.42 -14.58
C TYR A 151 -6.33 3.43 -13.51
N ALA A 152 -7.29 3.98 -12.75
CA ALA A 152 -7.01 4.89 -11.66
C ALA A 152 -6.77 4.18 -10.32
N TRP A 153 -6.95 2.87 -10.26
CA TRP A 153 -6.86 2.11 -9.01
C TRP A 153 -5.43 1.67 -8.69
N PRO A 154 -4.98 1.78 -7.44
CA PRO A 154 -3.57 1.58 -7.09
C PRO A 154 -3.07 0.15 -7.35
N LEU A 155 -3.91 -0.89 -7.13
CA LEU A 155 -3.45 -2.27 -7.33
C LEU A 155 -3.18 -2.59 -8.80
N HIS A 156 -3.96 -2.03 -9.72
CA HIS A 156 -3.70 -2.19 -11.15
C HIS A 156 -2.28 -1.71 -11.51
N SER A 157 -1.92 -0.49 -11.09
CA SER A 157 -0.58 0.07 -11.33
C SER A 157 0.53 -0.75 -10.66
N ILE A 158 0.29 -1.33 -9.48
CA ILE A 158 1.26 -2.23 -8.82
C ILE A 158 1.47 -3.49 -9.65
N VAL A 159 0.40 -4.09 -10.16
CA VAL A 159 0.48 -5.33 -10.95
C VAL A 159 1.16 -5.07 -12.29
N GLU A 160 0.78 -4.01 -13.02
CA GLU A 160 1.41 -3.65 -14.29
C GLU A 160 2.88 -3.31 -14.12
N GLY A 161 3.23 -2.46 -13.14
CA GLY A 161 4.63 -2.16 -12.82
C GLY A 161 5.44 -3.41 -12.41
N SER A 162 4.84 -4.34 -11.66
CA SER A 162 5.48 -5.61 -11.30
C SER A 162 5.72 -6.50 -12.53
N ARG A 163 4.72 -6.63 -13.41
CA ARG A 163 4.85 -7.38 -14.67
C ARG A 163 5.96 -6.80 -15.54
N GLN A 164 6.03 -5.48 -15.64
CA GLN A 164 7.07 -4.82 -16.39
C GLN A 164 8.47 -5.05 -15.82
N ILE A 165 8.64 -4.91 -14.50
CA ILE A 165 9.95 -5.07 -13.84
C ILE A 165 10.43 -6.52 -13.93
N LEU A 166 9.54 -7.50 -13.76
CA LEU A 166 9.89 -8.91 -13.68
C LEU A 166 9.98 -9.60 -15.05
N PHE A 167 9.14 -9.20 -16.01
CA PHE A 167 9.01 -9.88 -17.29
C PHE A 167 9.41 -9.01 -18.50
N GLY A 168 9.84 -7.78 -18.27
CA GLY A 168 10.28 -6.87 -19.35
C GLY A 168 9.18 -6.49 -20.34
N LEU A 169 7.91 -6.47 -19.88
CA LEU A 169 6.77 -6.07 -20.71
C LEU A 169 6.78 -4.56 -21.03
N HIS A 170 5.80 -4.11 -21.80
CA HIS A 170 5.71 -2.73 -22.28
C HIS A 170 5.85 -1.69 -21.15
N SER A 171 6.79 -0.75 -21.33
CA SER A 171 7.21 0.17 -20.29
C SER A 171 6.25 1.35 -20.09
N ARG A 172 5.44 1.29 -19.05
CA ARG A 172 4.65 2.43 -18.52
C ARG A 172 4.97 2.76 -17.06
N ILE A 173 6.13 2.33 -16.56
CA ILE A 173 6.49 2.40 -15.15
C ILE A 173 6.40 3.81 -14.56
N GLY A 174 6.69 4.84 -15.35
CA GLY A 174 6.56 6.23 -14.90
C GLY A 174 5.11 6.63 -14.62
N LEU A 175 4.16 6.12 -15.40
CA LEU A 175 2.73 6.34 -15.19
C LEU A 175 2.25 5.58 -13.95
N ASP A 176 2.68 4.33 -13.80
CA ASP A 176 2.32 3.49 -12.66
C ASP A 176 2.79 4.11 -11.34
N PHE A 177 4.05 4.51 -11.26
CA PHE A 177 4.57 5.26 -10.12
C PHE A 177 3.84 6.60 -9.92
N GLY A 178 3.50 7.30 -11.00
CA GLY A 178 2.75 8.55 -10.94
C GLY A 178 1.39 8.39 -10.28
N ILE A 179 0.63 7.36 -10.66
CA ILE A 179 -0.66 7.04 -10.05
C ILE A 179 -0.50 6.68 -8.57
N LEU A 180 0.49 5.84 -8.24
CA LEU A 180 0.75 5.44 -6.87
C LEU A 180 1.17 6.63 -5.99
N PHE A 181 2.02 7.53 -6.48
CA PHE A 181 2.38 8.75 -5.76
C PHE A 181 1.21 9.71 -5.60
N ALA A 182 0.32 9.81 -6.60
CA ALA A 182 -0.90 10.60 -6.48
C ALA A 182 -1.79 10.07 -5.36
N TRP A 183 -2.02 8.76 -5.29
CA TRP A 183 -2.76 8.13 -4.20
C TRP A 183 -2.09 8.34 -2.84
N ALA A 184 -0.78 8.13 -2.75
CA ALA A 184 0.00 8.36 -1.53
C ALA A 184 -0.10 9.82 -1.07
N GLY A 185 0.03 10.77 -1.99
CA GLY A 185 -0.07 12.21 -1.72
C GLY A 185 -1.45 12.62 -1.23
N VAL A 186 -2.51 12.19 -1.92
CA VAL A 186 -3.90 12.47 -1.51
C VAL A 186 -4.21 11.89 -0.14
N ASN A 187 -3.85 10.63 0.10
CA ASN A 187 -4.08 9.99 1.40
C ASN A 187 -3.26 10.63 2.52
N THR A 188 -2.02 11.07 2.26
CA THR A 188 -1.21 11.80 3.23
C THR A 188 -1.83 13.16 3.56
N ALA A 189 -2.36 13.88 2.57
CA ALA A 189 -3.04 15.15 2.79
C ALA A 189 -4.36 15.00 3.57
N LEU A 190 -5.09 13.90 3.34
CA LEU A 190 -6.32 13.58 4.07
C LEU A 190 -6.06 13.11 5.51
N PHE A 191 -4.89 12.54 5.78
CA PHE A 191 -4.56 11.93 7.07
C PHE A 191 -4.78 12.86 8.29
N PRO A 192 -4.29 14.13 8.31
CA PRO A 192 -4.56 15.04 9.43
C PRO A 192 -6.03 15.38 9.58
N LEU A 193 -6.79 15.49 8.49
CA LEU A 193 -8.23 15.72 8.53
C LEU A 193 -8.98 14.55 9.17
N CYS A 194 -8.64 13.33 8.80
CA CYS A 194 -9.18 12.12 9.39
C CYS A 194 -8.85 12.01 10.89
N CYS A 195 -7.64 12.38 11.30
CA CYS A 195 -7.24 12.45 12.70
C CYS A 195 -8.07 13.49 13.49
N MET A 196 -8.34 14.66 12.92
CA MET A 196 -9.21 15.68 13.54
C MET A 196 -10.64 15.19 13.68
N PHE A 197 -11.16 14.54 12.63
CA PHE A 197 -12.50 13.97 12.64
C PHE A 197 -12.65 12.87 13.71
N GLN A 198 -11.68 11.95 13.79
CA GLN A 198 -11.65 10.91 14.81
C GLN A 198 -11.68 11.51 16.23
N ARG A 199 -10.84 12.53 16.48
CA ARG A 199 -10.80 13.23 17.76
C ARG A 199 -12.14 13.87 18.12
N TRP A 200 -12.76 14.56 17.16
CA TRP A 200 -14.06 15.18 17.36
C TRP A 200 -15.16 14.14 17.67
N LYS A 201 -15.16 13.02 16.95
CA LYS A 201 -16.08 11.90 17.20
C LYS A 201 -15.91 11.34 18.63
N THR A 202 -14.68 11.04 19.03
CA THR A 202 -14.38 10.52 20.37
C THR A 202 -14.77 11.50 21.48
N GLN A 203 -14.57 12.80 21.28
CA GLN A 203 -15.00 13.82 22.26
C GLN A 203 -16.52 13.86 22.42
N ARG A 204 -17.28 13.70 21.33
CA ARG A 204 -18.75 13.62 21.40
C ARG A 204 -19.22 12.39 22.15
N GLU A 205 -18.65 11.23 21.85
CA GLU A 205 -18.96 9.99 22.55
C GLU A 205 -18.71 10.10 24.06
N VAL A 206 -17.59 10.70 24.48
CA VAL A 206 -17.30 10.94 25.90
C VAL A 206 -18.33 11.87 26.55
N HIS A 207 -18.75 12.96 25.90
CA HIS A 207 -19.77 13.86 26.42
C HIS A 207 -21.15 13.23 26.55
N GLU A 208 -21.48 12.29 25.65
CA GLU A 208 -22.78 11.64 25.60
C GLU A 208 -22.91 10.53 26.66
N TYR A 209 -21.81 9.81 26.93
CA TYR A 209 -21.79 8.72 27.93
C TYR A 209 -21.44 9.17 29.36
N TRP A 210 -20.79 10.33 29.52
CA TRP A 210 -20.43 10.92 30.81
C TRP A 210 -20.84 12.38 30.89
N PRO A 211 -22.17 12.69 30.96
CA PRO A 211 -22.59 14.03 31.30
C PRO A 211 -22.06 14.35 32.71
N MET A 212 -21.28 15.44 32.80
CA MET A 212 -20.52 15.83 33.99
C MET A 212 -21.29 15.57 35.32
N GLN A 213 -20.71 14.72 36.16
CA GLN A 213 -20.98 14.73 37.62
C GLN A 213 -20.33 15.94 38.25
#